data_20eaa382b2121aeb32be1f41fd01f5e6
#
_entry.id   20eaa382b2121aeb32be1f41fd01f5e6
#
_cell.length_a   1.000
_cell.length_b   1.000
_cell.length_c   1.000
_cell.angle_alpha   90.00
_cell.angle_beta   90.00
_cell.angle_gamma   90.00
#
_symmetry.space_group_name_H-M   'P 1'
#
loop_
_entity.id
_entity.type
_entity.pdbx_description
1 polymer ?
#
loop_
_entity_poly.entity_id
_entity_poly.type
_entity_poly.pdbx_seq_one_letter_code
_entity_poly.pdbx_strand_id
1 'polypeptide(L)'
;MAKLPYWLDANIFIEANNTFFNIEIAPSFWSWLEAQLKAEVLKSSSLVYGEILGKDDLLAKWARVRKGDVYWPEPDGDVQAAYREIAEYVDTKYKDASPAKVGDFLAKADCWIIAHALAKGGTVVTRESKVDKTSQTPKVPNVCEKFEVPFIQTFDLLKLLKFKL
;
A
#
# COMPACT_ATOMS: atom_id res chain seq x y z
N MET A 1 14.65 -7.91 -5.37
CA MET A 1 15.32 -7.44 -4.14
C MET A 1 14.60 -6.22 -3.59
N ALA A 2 14.31 -6.22 -2.31
CA ALA A 2 13.62 -5.10 -1.67
C ALA A 2 14.46 -3.82 -1.72
N LYS A 3 13.83 -2.71 -2.09
CA LYS A 3 14.47 -1.38 -2.25
C LYS A 3 13.67 -0.32 -1.49
N LEU A 4 14.37 0.65 -0.92
CA LEU A 4 13.76 1.83 -0.32
C LEU A 4 13.17 2.77 -1.38
N PRO A 5 12.10 3.53 -1.06
CA PRO A 5 11.30 3.40 0.15
C PRO A 5 10.35 2.21 0.11
N TYR A 6 9.71 1.91 1.25
CA TYR A 6 8.67 0.88 1.33
C TYR A 6 7.30 1.55 1.29
N TRP A 7 6.50 1.20 0.29
CA TRP A 7 5.17 1.78 0.06
C TRP A 7 4.08 0.95 0.72
N LEU A 8 3.34 1.57 1.65
CA LEU A 8 2.31 0.91 2.46
C LEU A 8 0.92 1.19 1.91
N ASP A 9 0.13 0.13 1.70
CA ASP A 9 -1.29 0.27 1.38
C ASP A 9 -2.15 0.49 2.65
N ALA A 10 -3.45 0.73 2.47
CA ALA A 10 -4.37 0.98 3.58
C ALA A 10 -4.49 -0.21 4.52
N ASN A 11 -4.42 -1.44 3.99
CA ASN A 11 -4.60 -2.64 4.79
C ASN A 11 -3.50 -2.83 5.84
N ILE A 12 -2.29 -2.32 5.59
CA ILE A 12 -1.22 -2.37 6.58
C ILE A 12 -1.61 -1.62 7.86
N PHE A 13 -2.17 -0.42 7.70
CA PHE A 13 -2.63 0.42 8.83
C PHE A 13 -3.89 -0.15 9.48
N ILE A 14 -4.89 -0.49 8.66
CA ILE A 14 -6.20 -0.98 9.13
C ILE A 14 -6.03 -2.25 9.94
N GLU A 15 -5.22 -3.16 9.45
CA GLU A 15 -5.04 -4.44 10.10
C GLU A 15 -4.17 -4.39 11.33
N ALA A 16 -3.12 -3.57 11.30
CA ALA A 16 -2.34 -3.29 12.50
C ALA A 16 -3.26 -2.81 13.63
N ASN A 17 -4.15 -1.86 13.33
CA ASN A 17 -5.11 -1.34 14.31
C ASN A 17 -6.16 -2.38 14.77
N ASN A 18 -6.52 -3.32 13.90
CA ASN A 18 -7.53 -4.35 14.20
C ASN A 18 -6.96 -5.60 14.89
N THR A 19 -5.66 -5.67 15.10
CA THR A 19 -4.97 -6.83 15.65
C THR A 19 -4.14 -6.47 16.88
N PHE A 20 -3.04 -7.20 17.10
CA PHE A 20 -2.12 -6.99 18.24
C PHE A 20 -1.41 -5.65 18.24
N PHE A 21 -1.38 -4.93 17.14
CA PHE A 21 -0.82 -3.59 17.04
C PHE A 21 -1.88 -2.49 17.16
N ASN A 22 -3.02 -2.77 17.78
CA ASN A 22 -4.02 -1.74 18.06
C ASN A 22 -3.38 -0.52 18.75
N ILE A 23 -3.84 0.69 18.39
CA ILE A 23 -3.26 1.96 18.86
C ILE A 23 -3.24 2.04 20.39
N GLU A 24 -4.27 1.51 21.06
CA GLU A 24 -4.36 1.53 22.52
C GLU A 24 -3.46 0.48 23.19
N ILE A 25 -3.23 -0.65 22.50
CA ILE A 25 -2.46 -1.77 23.05
C ILE A 25 -0.97 -1.63 22.76
N ALA A 26 -0.61 -1.18 21.57
CA ALA A 26 0.77 -1.10 21.10
C ALA A 26 1.15 0.30 20.60
N PRO A 27 1.09 1.33 21.44
CA PRO A 27 1.44 2.69 21.01
C PRO A 27 2.87 2.81 20.52
N SER A 28 3.79 1.97 20.99
CA SER A 28 5.18 1.93 20.50
C SER A 28 5.29 1.57 19.02
N PHE A 29 4.43 0.69 18.51
CA PHE A 29 4.37 0.39 17.08
C PHE A 29 4.01 1.64 16.26
N TRP A 30 3.01 2.40 16.68
CA TRP A 30 2.56 3.60 15.98
C TRP A 30 3.56 4.76 16.05
N SER A 31 4.28 4.89 17.16
CA SER A 31 5.39 5.84 17.28
C SER A 31 6.55 5.47 16.36
N TRP A 32 6.88 4.18 16.29
CA TRP A 32 7.89 3.67 15.35
C TRP A 32 7.46 3.91 13.90
N LEU A 33 6.23 3.56 13.55
CA LEU A 33 5.67 3.74 12.21
C LEU A 33 5.75 5.21 11.77
N GLU A 34 5.35 6.13 12.65
CA GLU A 34 5.44 7.56 12.38
C GLU A 34 6.88 8.01 12.16
N ALA A 35 7.83 7.54 12.97
CA ALA A 35 9.24 7.86 12.80
C ALA A 35 9.78 7.38 11.44
N GLN A 36 9.38 6.18 10.99
CA GLN A 36 9.78 5.66 9.68
C GLN A 36 9.15 6.45 8.53
N LEU A 37 7.91 6.90 8.67
CA LEU A 37 7.25 7.76 7.69
C LEU A 37 7.95 9.14 7.60
N LYS A 38 8.28 9.75 8.74
CA LYS A 38 9.04 11.02 8.78
C LYS A 38 10.44 10.90 8.18
N ALA A 39 11.07 9.76 8.37
CA ALA A 39 12.40 9.46 7.78
C ALA A 39 12.33 9.04 6.31
N GLU A 40 11.13 9.01 5.73
CA GLU A 40 10.86 8.57 4.36
C GLU A 40 11.38 7.16 4.03
N VAL A 41 11.62 6.34 5.04
CA VAL A 41 11.89 4.90 4.89
C VAL A 41 10.61 4.16 4.50
N LEU A 42 9.50 4.53 5.16
CA LEU A 42 8.16 4.13 4.79
C LEU A 42 7.44 5.29 4.11
N LYS A 43 6.64 4.98 3.12
CA LYS A 43 5.79 5.95 2.41
C LYS A 43 4.40 5.36 2.19
N SER A 44 3.44 6.22 1.95
CA SER A 44 2.09 5.84 1.61
C SER A 44 1.53 6.79 0.53
N SER A 45 0.23 7.05 0.53
CA SER A 45 -0.41 7.90 -0.48
C SER A 45 -1.62 8.61 0.11
N SER A 46 -1.99 9.76 -0.47
CA SER A 46 -3.24 10.44 -0.16
C SER A 46 -4.47 9.55 -0.41
N LEU A 47 -4.39 8.59 -1.33
CA LEU A 47 -5.46 7.62 -1.59
C LEU A 47 -5.64 6.65 -0.41
N VAL A 48 -4.54 6.25 0.22
CA VAL A 48 -4.57 5.45 1.46
C VAL A 48 -5.16 6.25 2.60
N TYR A 49 -4.77 7.51 2.74
CA TYR A 49 -5.37 8.43 3.71
C TYR A 49 -6.88 8.51 3.56
N GLY A 50 -7.36 8.68 2.32
CA GLY A 50 -8.80 8.68 2.02
C GLY A 50 -9.52 7.41 2.46
N GLU A 51 -8.93 6.24 2.24
CA GLU A 51 -9.51 4.97 2.69
C GLU A 51 -9.54 4.84 4.22
N ILE A 52 -8.48 5.26 4.90
CA ILE A 52 -8.41 5.26 6.37
C ILE A 52 -9.51 6.15 6.96
N LEU A 53 -9.79 7.30 6.35
CA LEU A 53 -10.83 8.22 6.81
C LEU A 53 -12.26 7.72 6.53
N GLY A 54 -12.42 6.64 5.81
CA GLY A 54 -13.74 6.04 5.54
C GLY A 54 -14.47 5.53 6.79
N LYS A 55 -13.77 5.34 7.90
CA LYS A 55 -14.32 5.07 9.22
C LYS A 55 -13.94 6.18 10.20
N ASP A 56 -14.80 6.49 11.14
CA ASP A 56 -14.49 7.46 12.21
C ASP A 56 -14.04 6.71 13.47
N ASP A 57 -12.86 6.12 13.39
CA ASP A 57 -12.24 5.32 14.46
C ASP A 57 -10.93 5.96 14.97
N LEU A 58 -10.23 5.25 15.86
CA LEU A 58 -8.94 5.69 16.39
C LEU A 58 -7.87 5.84 15.33
N LEU A 59 -7.89 4.97 14.30
CA LEU A 59 -6.95 5.06 13.19
C LEU A 59 -7.19 6.32 12.37
N ALA A 60 -8.45 6.66 12.08
CA ALA A 60 -8.78 7.91 11.38
C ALA A 60 -8.34 9.14 12.20
N LYS A 61 -8.53 9.12 13.51
CA LYS A 61 -8.05 10.20 14.42
C LYS A 61 -6.53 10.30 14.38
N TRP A 62 -5.83 9.19 14.43
CA TRP A 62 -4.37 9.13 14.33
C TRP A 62 -3.88 9.73 12.99
N ALA A 63 -4.54 9.39 11.89
CA ALA A 63 -4.19 9.87 10.55
C ALA A 63 -4.47 11.38 10.40
N ARG A 64 -5.60 11.88 10.92
CA ARG A 64 -6.00 13.30 10.78
C ARG A 64 -5.00 14.28 11.34
N VAL A 65 -4.26 13.95 12.39
CA VAL A 65 -3.24 14.82 12.98
C VAL A 65 -1.91 14.76 12.24
N ARG A 66 -1.76 13.83 11.31
CA ARG A 66 -0.56 13.62 10.48
C ARG A 66 -0.86 13.99 9.04
N LYS A 67 -0.71 15.28 8.74
CA LYS A 67 -1.05 15.86 7.43
C LYS A 67 0.20 16.10 6.59
N GLY A 68 0.00 16.20 5.28
CA GLY A 68 1.01 16.62 4.33
C GLY A 68 1.75 15.49 3.63
N ASP A 69 2.57 15.88 2.68
CA ASP A 69 3.21 14.98 1.73
C ASP A 69 4.24 14.03 2.35
N VAL A 70 4.76 14.37 3.52
CA VAL A 70 5.67 13.49 4.27
C VAL A 70 4.99 12.18 4.66
N TYR A 71 3.69 12.24 4.96
CA TYR A 71 2.90 11.07 5.33
C TYR A 71 2.09 10.52 4.16
N TRP A 72 1.43 11.41 3.41
CA TRP A 72 0.41 11.07 2.43
C TRP A 72 0.64 11.84 1.12
N PRO A 73 1.73 11.55 0.38
CA PRO A 73 2.01 12.24 -0.87
C PRO A 73 0.88 12.05 -1.89
N GLU A 74 0.57 13.14 -2.59
CA GLU A 74 -0.35 13.12 -3.71
C GLU A 74 0.31 12.47 -4.93
N PRO A 75 -0.44 11.74 -5.76
CA PRO A 75 0.05 11.26 -7.04
C PRO A 75 0.37 12.43 -7.99
N ASP A 76 1.64 12.62 -8.31
CA ASP A 76 2.05 13.56 -9.34
C ASP A 76 1.85 13.02 -10.77
N GLY A 77 2.26 13.77 -11.78
CA GLY A 77 2.10 13.37 -13.17
C GLY A 77 2.74 12.04 -13.53
N ASP A 78 3.91 11.72 -12.97
CA ASP A 78 4.59 10.45 -13.21
C ASP A 78 3.84 9.28 -12.60
N VAL A 79 3.34 9.45 -11.36
CA VAL A 79 2.53 8.45 -10.68
C VAL A 79 1.21 8.23 -11.41
N GLN A 80 0.57 9.29 -11.88
CA GLN A 80 -0.67 9.19 -12.67
C GLN A 80 -0.45 8.47 -14.00
N ALA A 81 0.68 8.69 -14.66
CA ALA A 81 1.06 7.97 -15.88
C ALA A 81 1.28 6.47 -15.59
N ALA A 82 2.00 6.15 -14.51
CA ALA A 82 2.20 4.77 -14.07
C ALA A 82 0.86 4.08 -13.72
N TYR A 83 -0.04 4.79 -13.04
CA TYR A 83 -1.38 4.27 -12.74
C TYR A 83 -2.15 3.91 -14.02
N ARG A 84 -2.11 4.76 -15.04
CA ARG A 84 -2.78 4.47 -16.32
C ARG A 84 -2.26 3.20 -16.98
N GLU A 85 -0.94 3.00 -16.99
CA GLU A 85 -0.33 1.79 -17.54
C GLU A 85 -0.80 0.53 -16.78
N ILE A 86 -0.82 0.60 -15.45
CA ILE A 86 -1.26 -0.50 -14.59
C ILE A 86 -2.75 -0.78 -14.82
N ALA A 87 -3.58 0.27 -14.85
CA ALA A 87 -5.02 0.14 -15.06
C ALA A 87 -5.35 -0.48 -16.42
N GLU A 88 -4.66 -0.08 -17.47
CA GLU A 88 -4.81 -0.61 -18.82
C GLU A 88 -4.43 -2.10 -18.88
N TYR A 89 -3.33 -2.48 -18.24
CA TYR A 89 -2.93 -3.88 -18.13
C TYR A 89 -3.96 -4.72 -17.37
N VAL A 90 -4.41 -4.24 -16.20
CA VAL A 90 -5.39 -4.97 -15.36
C VAL A 90 -6.72 -5.12 -16.09
N ASP A 91 -7.19 -4.05 -16.73
CA ASP A 91 -8.42 -4.10 -17.52
C ASP A 91 -8.29 -5.10 -18.67
N THR A 92 -7.23 -5.05 -19.43
CA THR A 92 -7.00 -5.95 -20.57
C THR A 92 -6.89 -7.41 -20.15
N LYS A 93 -6.17 -7.69 -19.08
CA LYS A 93 -5.92 -9.07 -18.63
C LYS A 93 -7.11 -9.73 -17.94
N TYR A 94 -7.85 -9.00 -17.12
CA TYR A 94 -8.84 -9.56 -16.20
C TYR A 94 -10.30 -9.23 -16.54
N LYS A 95 -10.54 -8.27 -17.40
CA LYS A 95 -11.88 -7.74 -17.71
C LYS A 95 -12.88 -8.81 -18.14
N ASP A 96 -12.50 -9.68 -19.08
CA ASP A 96 -13.40 -10.69 -19.63
C ASP A 96 -13.70 -11.80 -18.62
N ALA A 97 -12.77 -12.03 -17.70
CA ALA A 97 -12.91 -13.04 -16.67
C ALA A 97 -13.71 -12.53 -15.47
N SER A 98 -13.47 -11.28 -15.06
CA SER A 98 -14.08 -10.71 -13.86
C SER A 98 -14.13 -9.17 -13.88
N PRO A 99 -15.06 -8.56 -14.63
CA PRO A 99 -15.17 -7.09 -14.70
C PRO A 99 -15.36 -6.41 -13.33
N ALA A 100 -16.15 -7.03 -12.45
CA ALA A 100 -16.39 -6.49 -11.11
C ALA A 100 -15.11 -6.46 -10.27
N LYS A 101 -14.29 -7.50 -10.33
CA LYS A 101 -13.02 -7.58 -9.60
C LYS A 101 -11.98 -6.59 -10.15
N VAL A 102 -11.99 -6.31 -11.44
CA VAL A 102 -11.18 -5.25 -12.06
C VAL A 102 -11.57 -3.89 -11.50
N GLY A 103 -12.87 -3.57 -11.50
CA GLY A 103 -13.38 -2.33 -10.94
C GLY A 103 -13.00 -2.15 -9.46
N ASP A 104 -13.16 -3.20 -8.66
CA ASP A 104 -12.80 -3.20 -7.25
C ASP A 104 -11.30 -2.96 -7.05
N PHE A 105 -10.44 -3.62 -7.81
CA PHE A 105 -9.00 -3.44 -7.73
C PHE A 105 -8.57 -2.01 -8.09
N LEU A 106 -9.12 -1.47 -9.18
CA LEU A 106 -8.79 -0.14 -9.65
C LEU A 106 -9.34 0.98 -8.75
N ALA A 107 -10.43 0.72 -8.04
CA ALA A 107 -11.04 1.68 -7.14
C ALA A 107 -10.30 1.84 -5.81
N LYS A 108 -9.46 0.86 -5.43
CA LYS A 108 -8.72 0.86 -4.18
C LYS A 108 -7.38 1.59 -4.29
N ALA A 109 -6.84 1.99 -3.14
CA ALA A 109 -5.52 2.60 -3.07
C ALA A 109 -4.38 1.66 -3.50
N ASP A 110 -4.58 0.33 -3.48
CA ASP A 110 -3.58 -0.68 -3.84
C ASP A 110 -2.94 -0.41 -5.20
N CYS A 111 -3.75 -0.12 -6.22
CA CYS A 111 -3.26 0.20 -7.56
C CYS A 111 -2.39 1.46 -7.56
N TRP A 112 -2.76 2.46 -6.78
CA TRP A 112 -1.99 3.69 -6.63
C TRP A 112 -0.66 3.47 -5.90
N ILE A 113 -0.63 2.59 -4.91
CA ILE A 113 0.62 2.22 -4.21
C ILE A 113 1.60 1.56 -5.19
N ILE A 114 1.12 0.67 -6.05
CA ILE A 114 1.95 0.07 -7.10
C ILE A 114 2.45 1.18 -8.05
N ALA A 115 1.58 2.12 -8.43
CA ALA A 115 1.94 3.24 -9.30
C ALA A 115 3.00 4.16 -8.70
N HIS A 116 2.90 4.48 -7.40
CA HIS A 116 3.95 5.23 -6.70
C HIS A 116 5.29 4.48 -6.74
N ALA A 117 5.30 3.19 -6.42
CA ALA A 117 6.52 2.39 -6.46
C ALA A 117 7.11 2.26 -7.86
N LEU A 118 6.27 2.13 -8.89
CA LEU A 118 6.70 2.07 -10.29
C LEU A 118 7.33 3.40 -10.73
N ALA A 119 6.69 4.52 -10.42
CA ALA A 119 7.13 5.84 -10.84
C ALA A 119 8.33 6.38 -10.04
N LYS A 120 8.36 6.12 -8.74
CA LYS A 120 9.35 6.70 -7.81
C LYS A 120 10.40 5.70 -7.31
N GLY A 121 10.25 4.45 -7.68
CA GLY A 121 11.07 3.36 -7.13
C GLY A 121 10.60 2.92 -5.74
N GLY A 122 11.18 1.83 -5.26
CA GLY A 122 10.88 1.27 -3.95
C GLY A 122 10.17 -0.08 -4.02
N THR A 123 9.71 -0.53 -2.87
CA THR A 123 9.10 -1.85 -2.66
C THR A 123 7.69 -1.69 -2.12
N VAL A 124 6.75 -2.40 -2.71
CA VAL A 124 5.37 -2.44 -2.20
C VAL A 124 5.30 -3.40 -1.01
N VAL A 125 4.66 -2.97 0.07
CA VAL A 125 4.35 -3.82 1.23
C VAL A 125 2.90 -4.25 1.12
N THR A 126 2.67 -5.55 1.06
CA THR A 126 1.32 -6.11 0.89
C THR A 126 1.11 -7.28 1.84
N ARG A 127 -0.14 -7.56 2.17
CA ARG A 127 -0.56 -8.78 2.86
C ARG A 127 -0.99 -9.87 1.89
N GLU A 128 -1.26 -9.51 0.68
CA GLU A 128 -1.69 -10.47 -0.31
C GLU A 128 -0.57 -11.43 -0.69
N SER A 129 -0.94 -12.69 -0.88
CA SER A 129 -0.05 -13.69 -1.46
C SER A 129 -0.22 -13.73 -2.97
N LYS A 130 0.88 -14.01 -3.66
CA LYS A 130 0.86 -14.24 -5.09
C LYS A 130 -0.03 -15.43 -5.42
N VAL A 131 -0.88 -15.29 -6.43
CA VAL A 131 -1.72 -16.37 -6.96
C VAL A 131 -1.17 -16.88 -8.29
N ASP A 132 -1.70 -18.00 -8.75
CA ASP A 132 -1.35 -18.56 -10.05
C ASP A 132 -1.64 -17.59 -11.20
N LYS A 133 -0.83 -17.64 -12.24
CA LYS A 133 -0.97 -16.78 -13.44
C LYS A 133 -2.31 -16.93 -14.16
N THR A 134 -2.99 -18.06 -13.96
CA THR A 134 -4.31 -18.34 -14.51
C THR A 134 -5.44 -17.78 -13.68
N SER A 135 -5.17 -17.20 -12.50
CA SER A 135 -6.16 -16.55 -11.65
C SER A 135 -6.87 -15.43 -12.39
N GLN A 136 -8.19 -15.40 -12.23
CA GLN A 136 -9.06 -14.37 -12.81
C GLN A 136 -9.23 -13.15 -11.90
N THR A 137 -8.54 -13.14 -10.76
CA THR A 137 -8.60 -12.04 -9.79
C THR A 137 -7.28 -11.30 -9.78
N PRO A 138 -7.25 -9.99 -10.05
CA PRO A 138 -6.03 -9.21 -9.91
C PRO A 138 -5.60 -9.17 -8.44
N LYS A 139 -4.32 -9.45 -8.20
CA LYS A 139 -3.68 -9.38 -6.89
C LYS A 139 -2.48 -8.46 -6.94
N VAL A 140 -2.23 -7.73 -5.86
CA VAL A 140 -1.09 -6.81 -5.77
C VAL A 140 0.23 -7.49 -6.15
N PRO A 141 0.60 -8.67 -5.61
CA PRO A 141 1.86 -9.31 -5.97
C PRO A 141 1.97 -9.66 -7.46
N ASN A 142 0.88 -10.12 -8.07
CA ASN A 142 0.88 -10.50 -9.50
C ASN A 142 1.05 -9.27 -10.41
N VAL A 143 0.41 -8.16 -10.06
CA VAL A 143 0.56 -6.89 -10.79
C VAL A 143 1.97 -6.32 -10.59
N CYS A 144 2.50 -6.33 -9.37
CA CYS A 144 3.87 -5.93 -9.09
C CYS A 144 4.87 -6.72 -9.94
N GLU A 145 4.72 -8.05 -10.03
CA GLU A 145 5.60 -8.90 -10.83
C GLU A 145 5.58 -8.51 -12.31
N LYS A 146 4.39 -8.23 -12.85
CA LYS A 146 4.24 -7.79 -14.26
C LYS A 146 5.04 -6.52 -14.56
N PHE A 147 5.06 -5.58 -13.63
CA PHE A 147 5.74 -4.29 -13.79
C PHE A 147 7.13 -4.25 -13.17
N GLU A 148 7.66 -5.41 -12.76
CA GLU A 148 8.98 -5.55 -12.12
C GLU A 148 9.13 -4.67 -10.87
N VAL A 149 8.02 -4.44 -10.16
CA VAL A 149 8.01 -3.74 -8.87
C VAL A 149 8.24 -4.77 -7.77
N PRO A 150 9.29 -4.62 -6.94
CA PRO A 150 9.50 -5.53 -5.83
C PRO A 150 8.40 -5.38 -4.78
N PHE A 151 8.06 -6.49 -4.12
CA PHE A 151 7.08 -6.49 -3.04
C PHE A 151 7.53 -7.41 -1.90
N ILE A 152 7.11 -7.11 -0.69
CA ILE A 152 7.36 -7.91 0.51
C ILE A 152 6.12 -7.95 1.39
N GLN A 153 6.08 -8.94 2.28
CA GLN A 153 5.03 -9.07 3.28
C GLN A 153 5.32 -8.19 4.51
N THR A 154 4.27 -7.84 5.25
CA THR A 154 4.38 -6.98 6.44
C THR A 154 5.38 -7.51 7.48
N PHE A 155 5.34 -8.81 7.77
CA PHE A 155 6.28 -9.39 8.74
C PHE A 155 7.73 -9.33 8.27
N ASP A 156 7.96 -9.50 6.99
CA ASP A 156 9.32 -9.39 6.42
C ASP A 156 9.83 -7.96 6.51
N LEU A 157 8.96 -6.96 6.30
CA LEU A 157 9.29 -5.56 6.52
C LEU A 157 9.70 -5.31 7.98
N LEU A 158 8.91 -5.77 8.94
CA LEU A 158 9.20 -5.59 10.37
C LEU A 158 10.55 -6.21 10.76
N LYS A 159 10.83 -7.41 10.27
CA LYS A 159 12.13 -8.07 10.47
C LYS A 159 13.29 -7.28 9.85
N LEU A 160 13.09 -6.84 8.60
CA LEU A 160 14.11 -6.10 7.85
C LEU A 160 14.47 -4.78 8.53
N LEU A 161 13.47 -4.07 9.04
CA LEU A 161 13.63 -2.82 9.77
C LEU A 161 13.92 -3.03 11.26
N LYS A 162 14.13 -4.28 11.70
CA LYS A 162 14.48 -4.65 13.07
C LYS A 162 13.52 -4.07 14.12
N PHE A 163 12.24 -4.02 13.76
CA PHE A 163 11.21 -3.57 14.70
C PHE A 163 11.17 -4.45 15.94
N LYS A 164 11.06 -3.82 17.12
CA LYS A 164 10.87 -4.48 18.42
C LYS A 164 9.85 -3.69 19.23
N LEU A 165 8.94 -4.38 19.89
CA LEU A 165 8.03 -3.82 20.87
C LEU A 165 8.79 -3.39 22.13
#